data_3d392a91eee70a2548bfb8e39a501af9
#
_entry.id   3d392a91eee70a2548bfb8e39a501af9
#
_cell.length_a   1.000
_cell.length_b   1.000
_cell.length_c   1.000
_cell.angle_alpha   90.00
_cell.angle_beta   90.00
_cell.angle_gamma   90.00
#
_symmetry.space_group_name_H-M   'P 1'
#
loop_
_entity.id
_entity.type
_entity.pdbx_description
1 polymer ?
#
loop_
_entity_poly.entity_id
_entity_poly.type
_entity_poly.pdbx_seq_one_letter_code
_entity_poly.pdbx_strand_id
1 'polypeptide(L)'
;MQEYRYLLDIALILLMTKAFGLFSRRLRMPSVVGALIAGIVLGPAVLNIVEPSKLIESLSEIGVIVLMFAAGLETSITDLKKAGVKAFIIATLGVLVPLAVGYVVGGFYNVGADAWLHNLFLGVILTATSVGITVETLKEMGCMSTESGNAILAAAVIDDVLGIICLTLVTGMADSSVNIGVVMFKILLFFVFAVVVGVILHKVFSWWFEHDSCGGLQRYSIVSFAFALIMAFCSEAFFGVADITGSFVAGLILSGTRQCDYVTKRISTLSYMLITPVFFASIGLKLSPITWNAKLIELVIVLCVVAVLTKIIGCGLGAIVCKYTPT
;
A
#
# COMPACT_ATOMS: atom_id res chain seq x y z
N MET A 1 -31.10 -18.62 0.60
CA MET A 1 -30.40 -17.89 1.69
C MET A 1 -28.93 -17.60 1.39
N GLN A 2 -28.26 -18.41 0.57
CA GLN A 2 -26.86 -18.16 0.18
C GLN A 2 -26.68 -16.92 -0.74
N GLU A 3 -27.63 -16.60 -1.59
CA GLU A 3 -27.56 -15.49 -2.54
C GLU A 3 -27.38 -14.10 -1.89
N TYR A 4 -27.90 -13.90 -0.67
CA TYR A 4 -27.84 -12.61 0.05
C TYR A 4 -26.82 -12.59 1.20
N ARG A 5 -26.04 -13.67 1.37
CA ARG A 5 -25.10 -13.82 2.47
C ARG A 5 -24.03 -12.70 2.47
N TYR A 6 -23.62 -12.24 1.29
CA TYR A 6 -22.65 -11.15 1.15
C TYR A 6 -23.07 -9.85 1.84
N LEU A 7 -24.40 -9.59 1.95
CA LEU A 7 -24.88 -8.39 2.68
C LEU A 7 -24.60 -8.51 4.18
N LEU A 8 -24.83 -9.71 4.74
CA LEU A 8 -24.55 -10.00 6.14
C LEU A 8 -23.03 -9.96 6.39
N ASP A 9 -22.24 -10.54 5.49
CA ASP A 9 -20.77 -10.57 5.61
C ASP A 9 -20.20 -9.16 5.64
N ILE A 10 -20.61 -8.29 4.70
CA ILE A 10 -20.19 -6.88 4.69
C ILE A 10 -20.66 -6.16 5.97
N ALA A 11 -21.90 -6.36 6.41
CA ALA A 11 -22.41 -5.73 7.62
C ALA A 11 -21.60 -6.15 8.87
N LEU A 12 -21.29 -7.45 8.99
CA LEU A 12 -20.46 -7.97 10.07
C LEU A 12 -19.04 -7.40 10.03
N ILE A 13 -18.43 -7.34 8.84
CA ILE A 13 -17.12 -6.70 8.66
C ILE A 13 -17.15 -5.26 9.15
N LEU A 14 -18.13 -4.45 8.71
CA LEU A 14 -18.22 -3.05 9.08
C LEU A 14 -18.42 -2.85 10.60
N LEU A 15 -19.29 -3.65 11.22
CA LEU A 15 -19.53 -3.56 12.66
C LEU A 15 -18.30 -3.99 13.47
N MET A 16 -17.71 -5.12 13.12
CA MET A 16 -16.56 -5.66 13.85
C MET A 16 -15.31 -4.81 13.67
N THR A 17 -15.02 -4.35 12.46
CA THR A 17 -13.88 -3.43 12.23
C THR A 17 -14.04 -2.14 13.02
N LYS A 18 -15.26 -1.61 13.12
CA LYS A 18 -15.53 -0.43 13.93
C LYS A 18 -15.37 -0.70 15.43
N ALA A 19 -15.90 -1.81 15.93
CA ALA A 19 -15.79 -2.20 17.34
C ALA A 19 -14.33 -2.43 17.75
N PHE A 20 -13.58 -3.23 16.98
CA PHE A 20 -12.17 -3.50 17.24
C PHE A 20 -11.29 -2.26 17.02
N GLY A 21 -11.60 -1.40 16.03
CA GLY A 21 -10.92 -0.13 15.83
C GLY A 21 -11.06 0.81 17.01
N LEU A 22 -12.26 0.91 17.61
CA LEU A 22 -12.48 1.67 18.86
C LEU A 22 -11.68 1.08 20.02
N PHE A 23 -11.60 -0.25 20.11
CA PHE A 23 -10.80 -0.93 21.14
C PHE A 23 -9.30 -0.66 20.96
N SER A 24 -8.78 -0.74 19.72
CA SER A 24 -7.39 -0.42 19.38
C SER A 24 -7.02 1.00 19.82
N ARG A 25 -7.89 1.98 19.54
CA ARG A 25 -7.67 3.38 19.97
C ARG A 25 -7.59 3.52 21.50
N ARG A 26 -8.35 2.75 22.27
CA ARG A 26 -8.22 2.73 23.75
C ARG A 26 -6.85 2.20 24.19
N LEU A 27 -6.24 1.31 23.42
CA LEU A 27 -4.88 0.80 23.62
C LEU A 27 -3.78 1.72 23.03
N ARG A 28 -4.15 2.91 22.53
CA ARG A 28 -3.26 3.86 21.85
C ARG A 28 -2.62 3.28 20.58
N MET A 29 -3.33 2.38 19.91
CA MET A 29 -2.92 1.79 18.62
C MET A 29 -3.80 2.35 17.50
N PRO A 30 -3.29 2.43 16.26
CA PRO A 30 -4.09 2.81 15.10
C PRO A 30 -5.33 1.92 14.93
N SER A 31 -6.44 2.47 14.44
CA SER A 31 -7.69 1.71 14.25
C SER A 31 -7.55 0.61 13.21
N VAL A 32 -6.60 0.76 12.28
CA VAL A 32 -6.28 -0.25 11.27
C VAL A 32 -5.89 -1.60 11.88
N VAL A 33 -5.19 -1.59 13.00
CA VAL A 33 -4.82 -2.82 13.73
C VAL A 33 -6.07 -3.56 14.18
N GLY A 34 -7.06 -2.83 14.71
CA GLY A 34 -8.35 -3.40 15.07
C GLY A 34 -9.09 -3.98 13.88
N ALA A 35 -9.06 -3.31 12.73
CA ALA A 35 -9.71 -3.81 11.53
C ALA A 35 -9.07 -5.12 11.00
N LEU A 36 -7.74 -5.23 11.05
CA LEU A 36 -7.03 -6.47 10.73
C LEU A 36 -7.42 -7.61 11.68
N ILE A 37 -7.42 -7.35 12.99
CA ILE A 37 -7.82 -8.34 14.01
C ILE A 37 -9.28 -8.75 13.81
N ALA A 38 -10.18 -7.81 13.51
CA ALA A 38 -11.57 -8.12 13.21
C ALA A 38 -11.71 -9.10 12.03
N GLY A 39 -10.90 -8.91 10.97
CA GLY A 39 -10.83 -9.84 9.84
C GLY A 39 -10.35 -11.24 10.25
N ILE A 40 -9.30 -11.33 11.07
CA ILE A 40 -8.78 -12.60 11.58
C ILE A 40 -9.85 -13.32 12.41
N VAL A 41 -10.53 -12.59 13.30
CA VAL A 41 -11.57 -13.15 14.18
C VAL A 41 -12.78 -13.64 13.40
N LEU A 42 -13.26 -12.87 12.41
CA LEU A 42 -14.39 -13.26 11.56
C LEU A 42 -14.05 -14.38 10.57
N GLY A 43 -12.78 -14.47 10.19
CA GLY A 43 -12.29 -15.34 9.14
C GLY A 43 -12.12 -16.82 9.54
N PRO A 44 -11.62 -17.63 8.58
CA PRO A 44 -11.41 -19.06 8.75
C PRO A 44 -10.43 -19.42 9.88
N ALA A 45 -9.56 -18.50 10.24
CA ALA A 45 -8.54 -18.73 11.28
C ALA A 45 -9.14 -18.89 12.70
N VAL A 46 -10.29 -18.25 13.01
CA VAL A 46 -10.87 -18.24 14.36
C VAL A 46 -12.34 -18.66 14.36
N LEU A 47 -13.26 -17.80 13.92
CA LEU A 47 -14.70 -18.07 14.02
C LEU A 47 -15.31 -18.70 12.77
N ASN A 48 -14.65 -18.53 11.62
CA ASN A 48 -15.14 -19.00 10.32
C ASN A 48 -16.60 -18.57 10.02
N ILE A 49 -16.94 -17.33 10.37
CA ILE A 49 -18.26 -16.75 10.13
C ILE A 49 -18.33 -16.15 8.74
N VAL A 50 -17.26 -15.44 8.34
CA VAL A 50 -17.11 -14.79 7.04
C VAL A 50 -16.04 -15.53 6.24
N GLU A 51 -16.42 -16.02 5.05
CA GLU A 51 -15.50 -16.69 4.13
C GLU A 51 -14.98 -15.68 3.09
N PRO A 52 -13.70 -15.79 2.67
CA PRO A 52 -13.20 -15.04 1.54
C PRO A 52 -14.06 -15.28 0.30
N SER A 53 -14.59 -14.20 -0.28
CA SER A 53 -15.41 -14.27 -1.49
C SER A 53 -14.85 -13.32 -2.56
N LYS A 54 -15.11 -13.62 -3.83
CA LYS A 54 -14.70 -12.75 -4.95
C LYS A 54 -15.19 -11.32 -4.80
N LEU A 55 -16.39 -11.12 -4.23
CA LEU A 55 -16.91 -9.78 -3.98
C LEU A 55 -16.07 -9.03 -2.94
N ILE A 56 -15.72 -9.68 -1.82
CA ILE A 56 -14.88 -9.08 -0.78
C ILE A 56 -13.48 -8.78 -1.34
N GLU A 57 -12.93 -9.69 -2.15
CA GLU A 57 -11.63 -9.49 -2.81
C GLU A 57 -11.67 -8.28 -3.75
N SER A 58 -12.65 -8.20 -4.65
CA SER A 58 -12.78 -7.07 -5.58
C SER A 58 -13.05 -5.74 -4.86
N LEU A 59 -13.86 -5.76 -3.78
CA LEU A 59 -14.04 -4.56 -2.93
C LEU A 59 -12.75 -4.17 -2.21
N SER A 60 -11.95 -5.14 -1.81
CA SER A 60 -10.64 -4.91 -1.18
C SER A 60 -9.64 -4.29 -2.17
N GLU A 61 -9.57 -4.78 -3.41
CA GLU A 61 -8.73 -4.22 -4.47
C GLU A 61 -9.13 -2.77 -4.79
N ILE A 62 -10.43 -2.52 -5.01
CA ILE A 62 -10.94 -1.15 -5.14
C ILE A 62 -10.61 -0.33 -3.89
N GLY A 63 -10.61 -0.99 -2.73
CA GLY A 63 -10.33 -0.38 -1.43
C GLY A 63 -8.95 0.25 -1.35
N VAL A 64 -7.94 -0.49 -1.69
CA VAL A 64 -6.57 0.01 -1.65
C VAL A 64 -6.33 1.08 -2.72
N ILE A 65 -6.96 0.94 -3.91
CA ILE A 65 -6.91 1.95 -4.98
C ILE A 65 -7.50 3.27 -4.48
N VAL A 66 -8.69 3.26 -3.85
CA VAL A 66 -9.34 4.46 -3.29
C VAL A 66 -8.49 5.09 -2.19
N LEU A 67 -7.92 4.28 -1.32
CA LEU A 67 -7.06 4.74 -0.23
C LEU A 67 -5.82 5.48 -0.77
N MET A 68 -5.17 4.88 -1.77
CA MET A 68 -3.98 5.45 -2.40
C MET A 68 -4.29 6.69 -3.24
N PHE A 69 -5.43 6.70 -3.92
CA PHE A 69 -5.92 7.89 -4.60
C PHE A 69 -6.14 9.07 -3.64
N ALA A 70 -6.79 8.81 -2.51
CA ALA A 70 -6.98 9.81 -1.46
C ALA A 70 -5.65 10.32 -0.91
N ALA A 71 -4.68 9.42 -0.67
CA ALA A 71 -3.33 9.79 -0.26
C ALA A 71 -2.63 10.69 -1.28
N GLY A 72 -2.76 10.35 -2.57
CA GLY A 72 -2.22 11.17 -3.67
C GLY A 72 -2.84 12.57 -3.73
N LEU A 73 -4.18 12.69 -3.54
CA LEU A 73 -4.87 13.99 -3.48
C LEU A 73 -4.39 14.87 -2.32
N GLU A 74 -4.07 14.26 -1.17
CA GLU A 74 -3.60 14.96 0.03
C GLU A 74 -2.09 15.29 -0.03
N THR A 75 -1.37 14.77 -1.04
CA THR A 75 0.08 14.94 -1.19
C THR A 75 0.41 16.13 -2.08
N SER A 76 1.35 16.98 -1.64
CA SER A 76 1.84 18.11 -2.43
C SER A 76 2.95 17.65 -3.40
N ILE A 77 2.78 17.90 -4.72
CA ILE A 77 3.83 17.66 -5.73
C ILE A 77 5.12 18.40 -5.39
N THR A 78 5.00 19.62 -4.86
CA THR A 78 6.16 20.45 -4.50
C THR A 78 6.97 19.82 -3.37
N ASP A 79 6.29 19.31 -2.36
CA ASP A 79 6.94 18.70 -1.21
C ASP A 79 7.48 17.32 -1.55
N LEU A 80 6.78 16.58 -2.40
CA LEU A 80 7.25 15.30 -2.95
C LEU A 80 8.56 15.49 -3.75
N LYS A 81 8.66 16.54 -4.57
CA LYS A 81 9.88 16.87 -5.30
C LYS A 81 11.04 17.23 -4.37
N LYS A 82 10.78 17.98 -3.28
CA LYS A 82 11.80 18.31 -2.27
C LYS A 82 12.27 17.08 -1.51
N ALA A 83 11.35 16.16 -1.19
CA ALA A 83 11.67 14.91 -0.50
C ALA A 83 12.37 13.88 -1.40
N GLY A 84 12.26 13.97 -2.73
CA GLY A 84 12.59 12.92 -3.69
C GLY A 84 13.93 12.20 -3.47
N VAL A 85 15.05 12.93 -3.39
CA VAL A 85 16.38 12.31 -3.16
C VAL A 85 16.48 11.72 -1.76
N LYS A 86 15.96 12.41 -0.75
CA LYS A 86 15.95 11.93 0.63
C LYS A 86 15.08 10.67 0.74
N ALA A 87 13.89 10.70 0.15
CA ALA A 87 12.97 9.55 0.10
C ALA A 87 13.61 8.35 -0.60
N PHE A 88 14.34 8.57 -1.69
CA PHE A 88 15.06 7.50 -2.39
C PHE A 88 16.14 6.85 -1.51
N ILE A 89 16.91 7.65 -0.76
CA ILE A 89 17.93 7.13 0.17
C ILE A 89 17.27 6.33 1.30
N ILE A 90 16.17 6.85 1.87
CA ILE A 90 15.42 6.19 2.95
C ILE A 90 14.84 4.86 2.45
N ALA A 91 14.20 4.85 1.28
CA ALA A 91 13.64 3.65 0.67
C ALA A 91 14.73 2.61 0.34
N THR A 92 15.84 3.04 -0.26
CA THR A 92 16.95 2.13 -0.61
C THR A 92 17.51 1.44 0.63
N LEU A 93 17.77 2.16 1.72
CA LEU A 93 18.23 1.56 2.98
C LEU A 93 17.12 0.74 3.64
N GLY A 94 15.85 1.18 3.51
CA GLY A 94 14.66 0.45 3.96
C GLY A 94 14.43 -0.87 3.22
N VAL A 95 14.99 -1.05 2.02
CA VAL A 95 14.98 -2.31 1.25
C VAL A 95 16.25 -3.13 1.53
N LEU A 96 17.43 -2.54 1.43
CA LEU A 96 18.69 -3.27 1.52
C LEU A 96 18.92 -3.89 2.90
N VAL A 97 18.56 -3.19 3.99
CA VAL A 97 18.76 -3.70 5.36
C VAL A 97 17.87 -4.92 5.64
N PRO A 98 16.54 -4.89 5.42
CA PRO A 98 15.71 -6.08 5.55
C PRO A 98 16.13 -7.24 4.64
N LEU A 99 16.50 -6.94 3.39
CA LEU A 99 16.99 -7.94 2.43
C LEU A 99 18.20 -8.70 2.98
N ALA A 100 19.22 -7.94 3.42
CA ALA A 100 20.47 -8.52 3.92
C ALA A 100 20.25 -9.32 5.22
N VAL A 101 19.53 -8.75 6.17
CA VAL A 101 19.28 -9.43 7.46
C VAL A 101 18.35 -10.62 7.27
N GLY A 102 17.31 -10.51 6.42
CA GLY A 102 16.42 -11.61 6.09
C GLY A 102 17.15 -12.79 5.42
N TYR A 103 18.10 -12.48 4.54
CA TYR A 103 18.99 -13.50 3.95
C TYR A 103 19.80 -14.25 5.03
N VAL A 104 20.41 -13.50 5.95
CA VAL A 104 21.21 -14.09 7.05
C VAL A 104 20.32 -14.93 7.96
N VAL A 105 19.17 -14.43 8.36
CA VAL A 105 18.20 -15.15 9.21
C VAL A 105 17.73 -16.43 8.51
N GLY A 106 17.42 -16.35 7.21
CA GLY A 106 17.06 -17.53 6.41
C GLY A 106 18.13 -18.63 6.47
N GLY A 107 19.41 -18.26 6.51
CA GLY A 107 20.52 -19.19 6.60
C GLY A 107 20.53 -20.06 7.87
N PHE A 108 19.87 -19.63 8.96
CA PHE A 108 19.72 -20.45 10.16
C PHE A 108 18.61 -21.51 10.06
N TYR A 109 17.66 -21.32 9.13
CA TYR A 109 16.49 -22.20 9.00
C TYR A 109 16.52 -23.07 7.75
N ASN A 110 17.21 -22.64 6.69
CA ASN A 110 17.28 -23.34 5.42
C ASN A 110 18.67 -23.96 5.20
N VAL A 111 18.70 -25.28 5.13
CA VAL A 111 19.91 -26.05 4.85
C VAL A 111 19.66 -26.94 3.62
N GLY A 112 20.44 -26.78 2.56
CA GLY A 112 20.30 -27.55 1.33
C GLY A 112 20.96 -26.90 0.13
N ALA A 113 20.91 -27.55 -1.03
CA ALA A 113 21.57 -27.07 -2.27
C ALA A 113 21.07 -25.70 -2.71
N ASP A 114 19.74 -25.42 -2.59
CA ASP A 114 19.11 -24.18 -2.99
C ASP A 114 18.85 -23.22 -1.81
N ALA A 115 19.49 -23.45 -0.66
CA ALA A 115 19.30 -22.66 0.55
C ALA A 115 19.55 -21.16 0.31
N TRP A 116 20.55 -20.81 -0.50
CA TRP A 116 20.87 -19.41 -0.81
C TRP A 116 19.70 -18.67 -1.50
N LEU A 117 19.00 -19.37 -2.42
CA LEU A 117 17.86 -18.78 -3.13
C LEU A 117 16.65 -18.60 -2.20
N HIS A 118 16.33 -19.63 -1.39
CA HIS A 118 15.28 -19.53 -0.38
C HIS A 118 15.56 -18.42 0.65
N ASN A 119 16.81 -18.27 1.08
CA ASN A 119 17.23 -17.21 2.00
C ASN A 119 17.06 -15.82 1.34
N LEU A 120 17.38 -15.71 0.05
CA LEU A 120 17.20 -14.47 -0.70
C LEU A 120 15.70 -14.12 -0.83
N PHE A 121 14.84 -15.12 -1.08
CA PHE A 121 13.38 -14.94 -1.07
C PHE A 121 12.87 -14.45 0.28
N LEU A 122 13.34 -15.04 1.40
CA LEU A 122 12.98 -14.54 2.72
C LEU A 122 13.40 -13.08 2.93
N GLY A 123 14.60 -12.73 2.45
CA GLY A 123 15.04 -11.32 2.46
C GLY A 123 14.10 -10.41 1.68
N VAL A 124 13.70 -10.80 0.47
CA VAL A 124 12.77 -10.03 -0.35
C VAL A 124 11.39 -9.89 0.30
N ILE A 125 10.87 -10.98 0.90
CA ILE A 125 9.59 -10.92 1.64
C ILE A 125 9.63 -9.85 2.74
N LEU A 126 10.75 -9.74 3.46
CA LEU A 126 10.91 -8.73 4.53
C LEU A 126 11.06 -7.29 3.99
N THR A 127 11.40 -7.09 2.72
CA THR A 127 11.45 -5.74 2.13
C THR A 127 10.05 -5.15 1.93
N ALA A 128 9.06 -5.97 1.62
CA ALA A 128 7.71 -5.52 1.31
C ALA A 128 7.04 -4.88 2.54
N THR A 129 6.56 -3.65 2.38
CA THR A 129 5.88 -2.89 3.44
C THR A 129 4.52 -2.42 2.95
N SER A 130 3.49 -2.52 3.79
CA SER A 130 2.15 -2.05 3.40
C SER A 130 2.05 -0.53 3.39
N VAL A 131 2.01 0.06 2.20
CA VAL A 131 1.76 1.50 2.02
C VAL A 131 0.37 1.87 2.55
N GLY A 132 -0.64 1.02 2.36
CA GLY A 132 -2.00 1.28 2.84
C GLY A 132 -2.09 1.46 4.36
N ILE A 133 -1.40 0.61 5.14
CA ILE A 133 -1.34 0.75 6.61
C ILE A 133 -0.61 2.04 6.99
N THR A 134 0.48 2.36 6.29
CA THR A 134 1.26 3.58 6.52
C THR A 134 0.41 4.83 6.30
N VAL A 135 -0.31 4.90 5.18
CA VAL A 135 -1.22 6.00 4.83
C VAL A 135 -2.30 6.18 5.89
N GLU A 136 -2.99 5.11 6.27
CA GLU A 136 -4.08 5.20 7.24
C GLU A 136 -3.57 5.61 8.62
N THR A 137 -2.40 5.11 9.03
CA THR A 137 -1.76 5.50 10.29
C THR A 137 -1.39 6.99 10.28
N LEU A 138 -0.78 7.50 9.19
CA LEU A 138 -0.44 8.91 9.05
C LEU A 138 -1.70 9.81 9.06
N LYS A 139 -2.80 9.36 8.45
CA LYS A 139 -4.10 10.04 8.51
C LYS A 139 -4.64 10.13 9.92
N GLU A 140 -4.66 9.00 10.65
CA GLU A 140 -5.14 8.97 12.04
C GLU A 140 -4.31 9.84 12.96
N MET A 141 -3.00 9.95 12.72
CA MET A 141 -2.09 10.82 13.46
C MET A 141 -2.19 12.30 13.05
N GLY A 142 -2.87 12.63 11.95
CA GLY A 142 -2.93 13.98 11.40
C GLY A 142 -1.60 14.46 10.82
N CYS A 143 -0.71 13.55 10.44
CA CYS A 143 0.66 13.85 10.00
C CYS A 143 0.87 13.73 8.47
N MET A 144 -0.20 13.49 7.68
CA MET A 144 -0.10 13.29 6.22
C MET A 144 0.59 14.44 5.49
N SER A 145 0.21 15.68 5.80
CA SER A 145 0.70 16.89 5.12
C SER A 145 1.97 17.49 5.75
N THR A 146 2.58 16.80 6.70
CA THR A 146 3.85 17.24 7.29
C THR A 146 5.04 16.91 6.39
N GLU A 147 6.20 17.56 6.58
CA GLU A 147 7.43 17.25 5.84
C GLU A 147 7.82 15.77 6.02
N SER A 148 7.73 15.26 7.25
CA SER A 148 7.99 13.84 7.55
C SER A 148 6.97 12.92 6.91
N GLY A 149 5.67 13.26 6.94
CA GLY A 149 4.61 12.48 6.32
C GLY A 149 4.81 12.36 4.80
N ASN A 150 5.09 13.47 4.13
CA ASN A 150 5.38 13.49 2.70
C ASN A 150 6.65 12.68 2.36
N ALA A 151 7.69 12.74 3.21
CA ALA A 151 8.91 11.95 3.01
C ALA A 151 8.64 10.44 3.18
N ILE A 152 7.84 10.05 4.18
CA ILE A 152 7.44 8.65 4.41
C ILE A 152 6.63 8.12 3.23
N LEU A 153 5.64 8.89 2.73
CA LEU A 153 4.84 8.50 1.57
C LEU A 153 5.68 8.35 0.31
N ALA A 154 6.56 9.32 0.06
CA ALA A 154 7.47 9.25 -1.08
C ALA A 154 8.39 8.03 -0.99
N ALA A 155 8.94 7.76 0.20
CA ALA A 155 9.79 6.59 0.42
C ALA A 155 9.00 5.28 0.25
N ALA A 156 7.74 5.21 0.72
CA ALA A 156 6.90 4.03 0.57
C ALA A 156 6.57 3.70 -0.89
N VAL A 157 6.27 4.71 -1.72
CA VAL A 157 6.04 4.50 -3.18
C VAL A 157 7.32 4.03 -3.88
N ILE A 158 8.49 4.56 -3.49
CA ILE A 158 9.77 4.11 -4.04
C ILE A 158 10.11 2.69 -3.54
N ASP A 159 9.80 2.37 -2.29
CA ASP A 159 9.97 1.05 -1.68
C ASP A 159 9.22 -0.04 -2.47
N ASP A 160 7.97 0.23 -2.89
CA ASP A 160 7.19 -0.67 -3.73
C ASP A 160 7.89 -0.97 -5.06
N VAL A 161 8.39 0.07 -5.73
CA VAL A 161 9.13 -0.11 -7.00
C VAL A 161 10.41 -0.90 -6.79
N LEU A 162 11.19 -0.58 -5.75
CA LEU A 162 12.39 -1.33 -5.40
C LEU A 162 12.09 -2.77 -5.01
N GLY A 163 10.98 -3.01 -4.31
CA GLY A 163 10.49 -4.35 -3.94
C GLY A 163 10.19 -5.20 -5.18
N ILE A 164 9.48 -4.64 -6.19
CA ILE A 164 9.22 -5.31 -7.46
C ILE A 164 10.54 -5.63 -8.19
N ILE A 165 11.49 -4.70 -8.20
CA ILE A 165 12.82 -4.91 -8.81
C ILE A 165 13.54 -6.07 -8.09
N CYS A 166 13.60 -6.06 -6.76
CA CYS A 166 14.22 -7.12 -5.99
C CYS A 166 13.55 -8.48 -6.21
N LEU A 167 12.21 -8.51 -6.19
CA LEU A 167 11.44 -9.73 -6.45
C LEU A 167 11.73 -10.27 -7.87
N THR A 168 11.72 -9.40 -8.87
CA THR A 168 12.00 -9.79 -10.26
C THR A 168 13.42 -10.33 -10.45
N LEU A 169 14.40 -9.72 -9.78
CA LEU A 169 15.77 -10.21 -9.81
C LEU A 169 15.87 -11.63 -9.22
N VAL A 170 15.26 -11.84 -8.06
CA VAL A 170 15.31 -13.14 -7.37
C VAL A 170 14.52 -14.22 -8.12
N THR A 171 13.32 -13.88 -8.64
CA THR A 171 12.55 -14.83 -9.46
C THR A 171 13.24 -15.13 -10.78
N GLY A 172 13.91 -14.15 -11.41
CA GLY A 172 14.70 -14.37 -12.61
C GLY A 172 15.95 -15.21 -12.39
N MET A 173 16.49 -15.26 -11.16
CA MET A 173 17.56 -16.19 -10.77
C MET A 173 17.02 -17.62 -10.56
N ALA A 174 15.76 -17.74 -10.12
CA ALA A 174 15.08 -19.02 -9.94
C ALA A 174 14.56 -19.61 -11.25
N ASP A 175 14.07 -18.77 -12.15
CA ASP A 175 13.44 -19.13 -13.41
C ASP A 175 13.97 -18.25 -14.55
N SER A 176 14.73 -18.84 -15.47
CA SER A 176 15.30 -18.18 -16.63
C SER A 176 14.26 -17.67 -17.66
N SER A 177 12.97 -17.98 -17.48
CA SER A 177 11.89 -17.46 -18.32
C SER A 177 11.57 -15.98 -18.04
N VAL A 178 11.96 -15.46 -16.88
CA VAL A 178 11.73 -14.06 -16.48
C VAL A 178 12.79 -13.16 -17.10
N ASN A 179 12.36 -12.29 -18.01
CA ASN A 179 13.26 -11.32 -18.64
C ASN A 179 13.36 -10.02 -17.83
N ILE A 180 14.39 -9.91 -17.00
CA ILE A 180 14.64 -8.76 -16.12
C ILE A 180 14.69 -7.44 -16.92
N GLY A 181 15.30 -7.46 -18.12
CA GLY A 181 15.40 -6.27 -18.97
C GLY A 181 14.04 -5.74 -19.41
N VAL A 182 13.08 -6.62 -19.69
CA VAL A 182 11.71 -6.25 -20.06
C VAL A 182 11.00 -5.60 -18.86
N VAL A 183 11.17 -6.14 -17.67
CA VAL A 183 10.54 -5.57 -16.46
C VAL A 183 11.11 -4.20 -16.14
N MET A 184 12.44 -4.05 -16.17
CA MET A 184 13.09 -2.74 -15.98
C MET A 184 12.63 -1.71 -17.02
N PHE A 185 12.52 -2.12 -18.28
CA PHE A 185 12.02 -1.25 -19.35
C PHE A 185 10.56 -0.84 -19.11
N LYS A 186 9.70 -1.75 -18.69
CA LYS A 186 8.30 -1.46 -18.35
C LYS A 186 8.16 -0.47 -17.19
N ILE A 187 8.96 -0.63 -16.14
CA ILE A 187 8.98 0.30 -15.00
C ILE A 187 9.40 1.70 -15.45
N LEU A 188 10.47 1.80 -16.24
CA LEU A 188 10.91 3.08 -16.81
C LEU A 188 9.81 3.72 -17.66
N LEU A 189 9.17 2.92 -18.51
CA LEU A 189 8.10 3.37 -19.39
C LEU A 189 6.88 3.86 -18.58
N PHE A 190 6.57 3.21 -17.46
CA PHE A 190 5.53 3.68 -16.54
C PHE A 190 5.81 5.08 -16.01
N PHE A 191 7.04 5.38 -15.58
CA PHE A 191 7.37 6.72 -15.08
C PHE A 191 7.28 7.78 -16.19
N VAL A 192 7.72 7.46 -17.41
CA VAL A 192 7.54 8.34 -18.56
C VAL A 192 6.06 8.57 -18.86
N PHE A 193 5.26 7.51 -18.90
CA PHE A 193 3.81 7.58 -19.05
C PHE A 193 3.16 8.45 -17.96
N ALA A 194 3.49 8.21 -16.70
CA ALA A 194 2.97 8.96 -15.56
C ALA A 194 3.25 10.46 -15.67
N VAL A 195 4.47 10.85 -16.10
CA VAL A 195 4.83 12.26 -16.31
C VAL A 195 4.10 12.85 -17.50
N VAL A 196 4.07 12.17 -18.63
CA VAL A 196 3.42 12.68 -19.86
C VAL A 196 1.91 12.83 -19.64
N VAL A 197 1.26 11.77 -19.18
CA VAL A 197 -0.18 11.78 -18.86
C VAL A 197 -0.47 12.79 -17.75
N GLY A 198 0.39 12.85 -16.74
CA GLY A 198 0.26 13.79 -15.63
C GLY A 198 0.24 15.24 -16.10
N VAL A 199 1.19 15.65 -16.94
CA VAL A 199 1.25 17.04 -17.46
C VAL A 199 0.05 17.36 -18.33
N ILE A 200 -0.35 16.43 -19.22
CA ILE A 200 -1.48 16.64 -20.13
C ILE A 200 -2.78 16.73 -19.34
N LEU A 201 -3.06 15.73 -18.49
CA LEU A 201 -4.32 15.65 -17.77
C LEU A 201 -4.44 16.70 -16.67
N HIS A 202 -3.36 17.07 -16.00
CA HIS A 202 -3.39 18.20 -15.07
C HIS A 202 -3.88 19.49 -15.75
N LYS A 203 -3.36 19.79 -16.95
CA LYS A 203 -3.82 20.96 -17.76
C LYS A 203 -5.29 20.82 -18.18
N VAL A 204 -5.68 19.62 -18.64
CA VAL A 204 -7.07 19.36 -19.06
C VAL A 204 -8.05 19.50 -17.90
N PHE A 205 -7.73 18.89 -16.75
CA PHE A 205 -8.59 19.00 -15.56
C PHE A 205 -8.63 20.42 -15.01
N SER A 206 -7.49 21.12 -14.94
CA SER A 206 -7.46 22.53 -14.49
C SER A 206 -8.29 23.41 -15.40
N TRP A 207 -8.14 23.29 -16.73
CA TRP A 207 -8.94 24.02 -17.68
C TRP A 207 -10.44 23.72 -17.54
N TRP A 208 -10.80 22.42 -17.45
CA TRP A 208 -12.20 22.01 -17.30
C TRP A 208 -12.81 22.53 -16.01
N PHE A 209 -12.09 22.44 -14.90
CA PHE A 209 -12.56 22.89 -13.58
C PHE A 209 -12.71 24.42 -13.50
N GLU A 210 -11.98 25.18 -14.30
CA GLU A 210 -12.09 26.65 -14.37
C GLU A 210 -13.24 27.12 -15.26
N HIS A 211 -13.52 26.39 -16.34
CA HIS A 211 -14.51 26.82 -17.35
C HIS A 211 -15.90 26.21 -17.17
N ASP A 212 -16.05 25.25 -16.27
CA ASP A 212 -17.36 24.63 -16.05
C ASP A 212 -18.24 25.46 -15.13
N SER A 213 -19.10 26.26 -15.74
CA SER A 213 -20.10 27.14 -15.07
C SER A 213 -21.38 26.37 -14.66
N CYS A 214 -21.55 25.12 -15.05
CA CYS A 214 -22.80 24.37 -14.90
C CYS A 214 -22.93 23.59 -13.58
N GLY A 215 -22.45 24.09 -12.45
CA GLY A 215 -22.96 23.78 -11.10
C GLY A 215 -22.91 22.32 -10.57
N GLY A 216 -22.44 21.36 -11.32
CA GLY A 216 -22.47 19.95 -10.92
C GLY A 216 -21.18 19.47 -10.26
N LEU A 217 -20.85 19.91 -9.05
CA LEU A 217 -19.64 19.50 -8.31
C LEU A 217 -19.47 17.96 -8.20
N GLN A 218 -20.56 17.21 -8.22
CA GLN A 218 -20.53 15.73 -8.16
C GLN A 218 -19.81 15.11 -9.37
N ARG A 219 -19.88 15.72 -10.56
CA ARG A 219 -19.20 15.24 -11.77
C ARG A 219 -17.70 15.16 -11.59
N TYR A 220 -17.12 16.14 -10.90
CA TYR A 220 -15.68 16.17 -10.64
C TYR A 220 -15.21 14.95 -9.86
N SER A 221 -15.96 14.56 -8.82
CA SER A 221 -15.61 13.37 -8.03
C SER A 221 -15.73 12.08 -8.83
N ILE A 222 -16.78 11.95 -9.66
CA ILE A 222 -16.99 10.75 -10.48
C ILE A 222 -15.87 10.60 -11.52
N VAL A 223 -15.57 11.67 -12.26
CA VAL A 223 -14.54 11.64 -13.31
C VAL A 223 -13.15 11.46 -12.70
N SER A 224 -12.87 12.09 -11.57
CA SER A 224 -11.60 11.92 -10.83
C SER A 224 -11.42 10.48 -10.34
N PHE A 225 -12.50 9.87 -9.84
CA PHE A 225 -12.45 8.46 -9.41
C PHE A 225 -12.29 7.50 -10.58
N ALA A 226 -13.03 7.71 -11.67
CA ALA A 226 -12.85 6.94 -12.90
C ALA A 226 -11.41 7.06 -13.45
N PHE A 227 -10.83 8.24 -13.40
CA PHE A 227 -9.44 8.47 -13.76
C PHE A 227 -8.47 7.67 -12.87
N ALA A 228 -8.70 7.63 -11.55
CA ALA A 228 -7.89 6.84 -10.64
C ALA A 228 -7.92 5.34 -10.98
N LEU A 229 -9.12 4.79 -11.30
CA LEU A 229 -9.28 3.40 -11.69
C LEU A 229 -8.58 3.10 -13.04
N ILE A 230 -8.66 4.01 -14.01
CA ILE A 230 -7.96 3.87 -15.30
C ILE A 230 -6.45 3.87 -15.09
N MET A 231 -5.92 4.77 -14.27
CA MET A 231 -4.48 4.84 -14.00
C MET A 231 -3.99 3.60 -13.25
N ALA A 232 -4.77 3.09 -12.29
CA ALA A 232 -4.49 1.83 -11.60
C ALA A 232 -4.45 0.66 -12.58
N PHE A 233 -5.45 0.54 -13.45
CA PHE A 233 -5.49 -0.48 -14.50
C PHE A 233 -4.31 -0.38 -15.45
N CYS A 234 -3.99 0.82 -15.94
CA CYS A 234 -2.85 1.00 -16.85
C CYS A 234 -1.52 0.62 -16.19
N SER A 235 -1.34 0.99 -14.93
CA SER A 235 -0.15 0.67 -14.15
C SER A 235 0.11 -0.84 -14.07
N GLU A 236 -0.90 -1.60 -13.70
CA GLU A 236 -0.81 -3.05 -13.54
C GLU A 236 -0.78 -3.78 -14.89
N ALA A 237 -1.79 -3.52 -15.75
CA ALA A 237 -2.00 -4.31 -16.97
C ALA A 237 -0.92 -4.09 -18.04
N PHE A 238 -0.42 -2.86 -18.22
CA PHE A 238 0.53 -2.56 -19.29
C PHE A 238 1.97 -2.53 -18.80
N PHE A 239 2.20 -2.05 -17.57
CA PHE A 239 3.54 -1.81 -17.08
C PHE A 239 3.99 -2.83 -16.02
N GLY A 240 3.08 -3.60 -15.42
CA GLY A 240 3.39 -4.52 -14.33
C GLY A 240 3.89 -3.80 -13.06
N VAL A 241 3.50 -2.54 -12.92
CA VAL A 241 3.72 -1.74 -11.70
C VAL A 241 2.42 -1.78 -10.90
N ALA A 242 2.51 -1.93 -9.58
CA ALA A 242 1.34 -2.08 -8.72
C ALA A 242 0.26 -1.02 -9.01
N ASP A 243 -1.00 -1.44 -9.09
CA ASP A 243 -2.20 -0.62 -9.32
C ASP A 243 -2.30 0.54 -8.32
N ILE A 244 -1.91 0.31 -7.07
CA ILE A 244 -1.84 1.32 -6.00
C ILE A 244 -0.94 2.50 -6.38
N THR A 245 0.18 2.25 -7.08
CA THR A 245 1.10 3.31 -7.52
C THR A 245 0.45 4.17 -8.61
N GLY A 246 -0.23 3.54 -9.57
CA GLY A 246 -1.00 4.25 -10.61
C GLY A 246 -2.08 5.14 -10.02
N SER A 247 -2.81 4.63 -9.05
CA SER A 247 -3.86 5.36 -8.34
C SER A 247 -3.32 6.53 -7.52
N PHE A 248 -2.21 6.34 -6.81
CA PHE A 248 -1.52 7.41 -6.08
C PHE A 248 -1.08 8.54 -7.03
N VAL A 249 -0.48 8.18 -8.18
CA VAL A 249 -0.09 9.15 -9.22
C VAL A 249 -1.29 9.91 -9.75
N ALA A 250 -2.45 9.25 -9.96
CA ALA A 250 -3.67 9.94 -10.36
C ALA A 250 -4.12 10.98 -9.34
N GLY A 251 -4.08 10.64 -8.04
CA GLY A 251 -4.35 11.59 -6.96
C GLY A 251 -3.38 12.77 -6.95
N LEU A 252 -2.09 12.47 -7.12
CA LEU A 252 -1.04 13.49 -7.17
C LEU A 252 -1.22 14.46 -8.35
N ILE A 253 -1.64 13.98 -9.52
CA ILE A 253 -1.94 14.82 -10.69
C ILE A 253 -3.05 15.82 -10.38
N LEU A 254 -4.05 15.41 -9.60
CA LEU A 254 -5.20 16.23 -9.25
C LEU A 254 -4.99 17.08 -8.00
N SER A 255 -3.97 16.83 -7.19
CA SER A 255 -3.73 17.51 -5.90
C SER A 255 -3.55 19.03 -6.03
N GLY A 256 -3.03 19.52 -7.17
CA GLY A 256 -2.85 20.94 -7.44
C GLY A 256 -4.06 21.64 -8.09
N THR A 257 -5.18 20.94 -8.29
CA THR A 257 -6.37 21.50 -8.96
C THR A 257 -7.30 22.20 -7.98
N ARG A 258 -8.06 23.19 -8.47
CA ARG A 258 -9.00 24.01 -7.68
C ARG A 258 -10.05 23.17 -6.93
N GLN A 259 -10.47 22.04 -7.50
CA GLN A 259 -11.53 21.19 -6.94
C GLN A 259 -10.98 20.02 -6.09
N CYS A 260 -9.68 20.00 -5.85
CA CYS A 260 -9.03 18.95 -5.08
C CYS A 260 -9.67 18.72 -3.71
N ASP A 261 -9.92 19.78 -2.94
CA ASP A 261 -10.52 19.69 -1.60
C ASP A 261 -11.92 19.07 -1.63
N TYR A 262 -12.72 19.40 -2.66
CA TYR A 262 -14.06 18.82 -2.82
C TYR A 262 -13.98 17.33 -3.15
N VAL A 263 -13.13 16.95 -4.10
CA VAL A 263 -12.92 15.56 -4.50
C VAL A 263 -12.40 14.77 -3.31
N THR A 264 -11.40 15.28 -2.60
CA THR A 264 -10.81 14.64 -1.42
C THR A 264 -11.86 14.33 -0.35
N LYS A 265 -12.72 15.30 0.00
CA LYS A 265 -13.78 15.08 0.98
C LYS A 265 -14.76 13.97 0.57
N ARG A 266 -15.12 13.89 -0.70
CA ARG A 266 -16.05 12.84 -1.21
C ARG A 266 -15.40 11.47 -1.24
N ILE A 267 -14.18 11.39 -1.73
CA ILE A 267 -13.40 10.14 -1.78
C ILE A 267 -13.10 9.65 -0.36
N SER A 268 -12.69 10.53 0.56
CA SER A 268 -12.43 10.16 1.95
C SER A 268 -13.70 9.63 2.65
N THR A 269 -14.89 10.19 2.35
CA THR A 269 -16.14 9.68 2.90
C THR A 269 -16.42 8.25 2.42
N LEU A 270 -16.29 7.98 1.11
CA LEU A 270 -16.48 6.64 0.53
C LEU A 270 -15.45 5.66 1.12
N SER A 271 -14.19 6.07 1.18
CA SER A 271 -13.09 5.29 1.73
C SER A 271 -13.39 4.87 3.17
N TYR A 272 -13.68 5.82 4.04
CA TYR A 272 -13.90 5.58 5.47
C TYR A 272 -15.15 4.74 5.78
N MET A 273 -16.26 4.95 5.04
CA MET A 273 -17.55 4.30 5.36
C MET A 273 -17.58 2.82 5.02
N LEU A 274 -17.00 2.43 3.88
CA LEU A 274 -17.15 1.08 3.34
C LEU A 274 -15.81 0.45 2.98
N ILE A 275 -15.02 1.17 2.22
CA ILE A 275 -13.94 0.62 1.44
C ILE A 275 -12.75 0.23 2.33
N THR A 276 -12.25 1.15 3.16
CA THR A 276 -11.12 0.92 4.06
C THR A 276 -11.38 -0.19 5.09
N PRO A 277 -12.55 -0.24 5.77
CA PRO A 277 -12.86 -1.35 6.67
C PRO A 277 -12.86 -2.71 5.99
N VAL A 278 -13.44 -2.83 4.79
CA VAL A 278 -13.47 -4.08 4.03
C VAL A 278 -12.06 -4.47 3.59
N PHE A 279 -11.26 -3.52 3.11
CA PHE A 279 -9.87 -3.77 2.71
C PHE A 279 -9.04 -4.36 3.87
N PHE A 280 -9.00 -3.72 5.03
CA PHE A 280 -8.19 -4.22 6.13
C PHE A 280 -8.73 -5.54 6.70
N ALA A 281 -10.05 -5.71 6.81
CA ALA A 281 -10.63 -6.98 7.23
C ALA A 281 -10.30 -8.11 6.24
N SER A 282 -10.32 -7.84 4.94
CA SER A 282 -10.01 -8.86 3.91
C SER A 282 -8.61 -9.43 4.05
N ILE A 283 -7.64 -8.63 4.47
CA ILE A 283 -6.27 -9.10 4.77
C ILE A 283 -6.31 -10.14 5.90
N GLY A 284 -7.07 -9.85 6.97
CA GLY A 284 -7.25 -10.80 8.07
C GLY A 284 -8.01 -12.06 7.67
N LEU A 285 -9.01 -11.94 6.79
CA LEU A 285 -9.79 -13.07 6.27
C LEU A 285 -8.97 -14.07 5.45
N LYS A 286 -7.87 -13.63 4.83
CA LYS A 286 -6.98 -14.51 4.04
C LYS A 286 -6.14 -15.46 4.90
N LEU A 287 -6.10 -15.26 6.22
CA LEU A 287 -5.42 -16.17 7.12
C LEU A 287 -6.17 -17.51 7.22
N SER A 288 -5.51 -18.57 6.77
CA SER A 288 -5.99 -19.95 6.93
C SER A 288 -5.69 -20.48 8.34
N PRO A 289 -6.44 -21.48 8.85
CA PRO A 289 -6.09 -22.17 10.08
C PRO A 289 -4.66 -22.70 9.98
N ILE A 290 -3.79 -22.25 10.85
CA ILE A 290 -2.38 -22.66 10.86
C ILE A 290 -2.29 -24.01 11.60
N THR A 291 -1.70 -25.02 10.97
CA THR A 291 -1.26 -26.20 11.69
C THR A 291 -0.05 -25.82 12.54
N TRP A 292 -0.28 -25.74 13.85
CA TRP A 292 0.70 -25.25 14.81
C TRP A 292 1.89 -26.23 14.89
N ASN A 293 3.00 -25.87 14.23
CA ASN A 293 4.29 -26.52 14.40
C ASN A 293 5.21 -25.54 15.15
N ALA A 294 5.83 -26.00 16.24
CA ALA A 294 6.68 -25.16 17.08
C ALA A 294 7.79 -24.43 16.28
N LYS A 295 8.42 -25.12 15.32
CA LYS A 295 9.44 -24.51 14.45
C LYS A 295 8.88 -23.42 13.54
N LEU A 296 7.66 -23.61 13.03
CA LEU A 296 7.00 -22.61 12.19
C LEU A 296 6.64 -21.36 13.01
N ILE A 297 6.13 -21.55 14.23
CA ILE A 297 5.82 -20.45 15.14
C ILE A 297 7.08 -19.64 15.48
N GLU A 298 8.17 -20.35 15.81
CA GLU A 298 9.46 -19.73 16.08
C GLU A 298 9.94 -18.89 14.88
N LEU A 299 9.90 -19.45 13.68
CA LEU A 299 10.29 -18.77 12.44
C LEU A 299 9.43 -17.51 12.23
N VAL A 300 8.09 -17.61 12.36
CA VAL A 300 7.19 -16.48 12.19
C VAL A 300 7.49 -15.36 13.19
N ILE A 301 7.68 -15.71 14.47
CA ILE A 301 8.02 -14.72 15.51
C ILE A 301 9.34 -14.02 15.19
N VAL A 302 10.38 -14.82 14.83
CA VAL A 302 11.69 -14.26 14.47
C VAL A 302 11.58 -13.35 13.27
N LEU A 303 10.88 -13.76 12.20
CA LEU A 303 10.68 -12.94 11.00
C LEU A 303 9.91 -11.66 11.31
N CYS A 304 8.87 -11.72 12.15
CA CYS A 304 8.14 -10.51 12.56
C CYS A 304 9.03 -9.51 13.31
N VAL A 305 9.82 -10.00 14.28
CA VAL A 305 10.75 -9.15 15.03
C VAL A 305 11.81 -8.55 14.11
N VAL A 306 12.39 -9.38 13.24
CA VAL A 306 13.41 -8.96 12.27
C VAL A 306 12.85 -7.93 11.29
N ALA A 307 11.63 -8.15 10.75
CA ALA A 307 10.96 -7.21 9.85
C ALA A 307 10.83 -5.81 10.48
N VAL A 308 10.33 -5.75 11.72
CA VAL A 308 10.16 -4.48 12.44
C VAL A 308 11.51 -3.80 12.69
N LEU A 309 12.47 -4.53 13.26
CA LEU A 309 13.78 -3.97 13.62
C LEU A 309 14.56 -3.51 12.38
N THR A 310 14.56 -4.27 11.31
CA THR A 310 15.29 -3.94 10.09
C THR A 310 14.70 -2.74 9.36
N LYS A 311 13.38 -2.58 9.35
CA LYS A 311 12.72 -1.37 8.81
C LYS A 311 13.02 -0.15 9.66
N ILE A 312 12.96 -0.25 10.99
CA ILE A 312 13.32 0.87 11.88
C ILE A 312 14.77 1.26 11.68
N ILE A 313 15.69 0.30 11.63
CA ILE A 313 17.12 0.56 11.44
C ILE A 313 17.39 1.11 10.03
N GLY A 314 16.88 0.45 8.99
CA GLY A 314 17.13 0.83 7.59
C GLY A 314 16.60 2.22 7.27
N CYS A 315 15.31 2.47 7.52
CA CYS A 315 14.71 3.78 7.28
C CYS A 315 15.25 4.84 8.25
N GLY A 316 15.53 4.46 9.50
CA GLY A 316 16.13 5.37 10.50
C GLY A 316 17.53 5.83 10.12
N LEU A 317 18.40 4.93 9.65
CA LEU A 317 19.72 5.28 9.10
C LEU A 317 19.58 6.20 7.88
N GLY A 318 18.64 5.89 6.98
CA GLY A 318 18.33 6.75 5.84
C GLY A 318 17.91 8.16 6.26
N ALA A 319 17.06 8.28 7.26
CA ALA A 319 16.61 9.55 7.81
C ALA A 319 17.76 10.35 8.43
N ILE A 320 18.64 9.70 9.21
CA ILE A 320 19.83 10.32 9.80
C ILE A 320 20.77 10.83 8.70
N VAL A 321 21.07 10.02 7.69
CA VAL A 321 21.90 10.41 6.54
C VAL A 321 21.32 11.63 5.82
N CYS A 322 19.98 11.69 5.72
CA CYS A 322 19.26 12.81 5.13
C CYS A 322 19.07 14.01 6.07
N LYS A 323 19.65 13.96 7.28
CA LYS A 323 19.60 15.03 8.30
C LYS A 323 18.17 15.33 8.79
N TYR A 324 17.30 14.35 8.83
CA TYR A 324 16.05 14.46 9.59
C TYR A 324 16.37 14.35 11.08
N THR A 325 15.81 15.25 11.88
CA THR A 325 15.97 15.21 13.34
C THR A 325 15.00 14.17 13.93
N PRO A 326 15.45 13.29 14.83
CA PRO A 326 14.54 12.47 15.61
C PRO A 326 13.68 13.37 16.50
N THR A 327 12.38 13.34 16.32
CA THR A 327 11.40 14.03 17.18
C THR A 327 10.74 13.02 18.09
#